data_ece58ada01101ab040bf3c6d8e5e97ca
#
_entry.id   ece58ada01101ab040bf3c6d8e5e97ca
#
_cell.length_a   1.000
_cell.length_b   1.000
_cell.length_c   1.000
_cell.angle_alpha   90.00
_cell.angle_beta   90.00
_cell.angle_gamma   90.00
#
_symmetry.space_group_name_H-M   'P 1'
#
loop_
_entity.id
_entity.type
_entity.pdbx_description
1 polymer ?
#
loop_
_entity_poly.entity_id
_entity_poly.type
_entity_poly.pdbx_seq_one_letter_code
_entity_poly.pdbx_strand_id
1 'polypeptide(L)' 'MPLSGEAIRLMNYIDDVAVTLRRVMAAVPTLPAEERAKVAEHLLQTRPSVQEVAAALAGK' A
#
# COMPACT_ATOMS: atom_id res chain seq x y z
N MET A 1 8.16 0.84 25.67
CA MET A 1 9.39 1.36 25.09
C MET A 1 9.06 2.40 24.03
N PRO A 2 9.66 3.58 24.09
CA PRO A 2 9.39 4.58 23.07
C PRO A 2 9.91 4.14 21.70
N LEU A 3 9.20 4.51 20.65
CA LEU A 3 9.61 4.22 19.29
C LEU A 3 10.79 5.14 18.91
N SER A 4 11.71 4.61 18.10
CA SER A 4 12.78 5.42 17.54
C SER A 4 12.24 6.41 16.53
N GLY A 5 13.01 7.47 16.23
CA GLY A 5 12.67 8.39 15.17
C GLY A 5 12.54 7.71 13.82
N GLU A 6 13.36 6.68 13.56
CA GLU A 6 13.29 5.89 12.34
C GLU A 6 11.97 5.13 12.24
N ALA A 7 11.53 4.50 13.33
CA ALA A 7 10.26 3.78 13.33
C ALA A 7 9.09 4.73 13.06
N ILE A 8 9.10 5.90 13.67
CA ILE A 8 8.05 6.90 13.44
C ILE A 8 8.03 7.35 11.99
N ARG A 9 9.20 7.59 11.40
CA ARG A 9 9.31 7.98 9.99
C ARG A 9 8.72 6.92 9.07
N LEU A 10 9.02 5.65 9.34
CA LEU A 10 8.50 4.54 8.52
C LEU A 10 6.98 4.43 8.66
N MET A 11 6.45 4.64 9.84
CA MET A 11 5.01 4.64 10.06
C MET A 11 4.34 5.77 9.27
N ASN A 12 4.99 6.93 9.16
CA ASN A 12 4.48 8.02 8.35
C ASN A 12 4.46 7.66 6.86
N TYR A 13 5.48 6.96 6.36
CA TYR A 13 5.48 6.48 4.97
C TYR A 13 4.32 5.50 4.73
N ILE A 14 4.06 4.64 5.70
CA ILE A 14 2.95 3.69 5.61
C ILE A 14 1.61 4.43 5.57
N ASP A 15 1.46 5.47 6.37
CA ASP A 15 0.26 6.31 6.35
C ASP A 15 0.06 6.95 4.97
N ASP A 16 1.14 7.35 4.31
CA ASP A 16 1.07 7.89 2.94
C ASP A 16 0.58 6.83 1.95
N VAL A 17 1.00 5.59 2.12
CA VAL A 17 0.49 4.48 1.30
C VAL A 17 -1.01 4.33 1.50
N ALA A 18 -1.48 4.39 2.73
CA ALA A 18 -2.91 4.28 3.03
C ALA A 18 -3.71 5.40 2.37
N VAL A 19 -3.19 6.63 2.39
CA VAL A 19 -3.83 7.76 1.71
C VAL A 19 -3.92 7.51 0.21
N THR A 20 -2.84 7.01 -0.39
CA THR A 20 -2.80 6.70 -1.81
C THR A 20 -3.81 5.61 -2.17
N LEU A 21 -3.90 4.57 -1.34
CA LEU A 21 -4.88 3.50 -1.56
C LEU A 21 -6.32 4.01 -1.48
N ARG A 22 -6.60 4.96 -0.60
CA ARG A 22 -7.92 5.59 -0.52
C ARG A 22 -8.25 6.36 -1.79
N ARG A 23 -7.26 7.01 -2.41
CA ARG A 23 -7.46 7.70 -3.70
C ARG A 23 -7.82 6.70 -4.79
N VAL A 24 -7.13 5.57 -4.82
CA VAL A 24 -7.43 4.50 -5.77
C VAL A 24 -8.86 4.01 -5.54
N MET A 25 -9.22 3.74 -4.29
CA MET A 25 -10.56 3.27 -3.95
C MET A 25 -11.63 4.25 -4.40
N ALA A 26 -11.41 5.54 -4.19
CA ALA A 26 -12.38 6.58 -4.57
C ALA A 26 -12.58 6.66 -6.09
N ALA A 27 -11.55 6.31 -6.86
CA ALA A 27 -11.62 6.35 -8.31
C ALA A 27 -12.27 5.10 -8.93
N VAL A 28 -12.41 4.01 -8.18
CA VAL A 28 -12.94 2.75 -8.69
C VAL A 28 -14.27 2.91 -9.45
N PRO A 29 -15.28 3.64 -8.92
CA PRO A 29 -16.54 3.78 -9.63
C PRO A 29 -16.46 4.55 -10.94
N THR A 30 -15.37 5.30 -11.17
CA THR A 30 -15.21 6.11 -12.38
C THR A 30 -14.65 5.33 -13.56
N LEU A 31 -14.18 4.10 -13.33
CA LEU A 31 -13.51 3.29 -14.34
C LEU A 31 -14.45 2.26 -14.95
N PRO A 32 -14.36 2.06 -16.30
CA PRO A 32 -15.03 0.91 -16.90
C PRO A 32 -14.47 -0.41 -16.39
N ALA A 33 -15.25 -1.48 -16.50
CA ALA A 33 -14.88 -2.78 -15.97
C ALA A 33 -13.53 -3.29 -16.49
N GLU A 34 -13.24 -3.07 -17.79
CA GLU A 34 -11.97 -3.51 -18.38
C GLU A 34 -10.78 -2.80 -17.75
N GLU A 35 -10.92 -1.51 -17.50
CA GLU A 35 -9.85 -0.74 -16.87
C GLU A 35 -9.68 -1.09 -15.41
N ARG A 36 -10.79 -1.34 -14.71
CA ARG A 36 -10.71 -1.80 -13.33
C ARG A 36 -9.93 -3.10 -13.20
N ALA A 37 -10.15 -4.03 -14.13
CA ALA A 37 -9.44 -5.30 -14.14
C ALA A 37 -7.94 -5.10 -14.33
N LYS A 38 -7.54 -4.20 -15.23
CA LYS A 38 -6.14 -3.91 -15.48
C LYS A 38 -5.47 -3.23 -14.29
N VAL A 39 -6.16 -2.31 -13.65
CA VAL A 39 -5.64 -1.62 -12.48
C VAL A 39 -5.49 -2.61 -11.31
N ALA A 40 -6.47 -3.51 -11.14
CA ALA A 40 -6.38 -4.53 -10.10
C ALA A 40 -5.17 -5.45 -10.33
N GLU A 41 -4.94 -5.87 -11.55
CA GLU A 41 -3.79 -6.69 -11.91
C GLU A 41 -2.48 -5.96 -11.61
N HIS A 42 -2.40 -4.69 -11.99
CA HIS A 42 -1.22 -3.88 -11.72
C HIS A 42 -0.95 -3.76 -10.22
N LEU A 43 -2.01 -3.54 -9.43
CA LEU A 43 -1.89 -3.45 -7.98
C LEU A 43 -1.36 -4.75 -7.38
N LEU A 44 -1.90 -5.88 -7.83
CA LEU A 44 -1.49 -7.19 -7.30
C LEU A 44 -0.08 -7.57 -7.70
N GLN A 45 0.45 -6.99 -8.77
CA GLN A 45 1.83 -7.23 -9.22
C GLN A 45 2.83 -6.25 -8.62
N THR A 46 2.37 -5.26 -7.86
CA THR A 46 3.25 -4.28 -7.26
C THR A 46 4.16 -4.94 -6.22
N ARG A 47 5.47 -4.70 -6.37
CA ARG A 47 6.49 -5.30 -5.49
C ARG A 47 7.39 -4.20 -4.92
N PRO A 48 7.79 -4.33 -3.65
CA PRO A 48 7.34 -5.38 -2.74
C PRO A 48 5.88 -5.19 -2.34
N SER A 49 5.21 -6.29 -2.01
CA SER A 49 3.82 -6.22 -1.52
C SER A 49 3.80 -5.82 -0.05
N VAL A 50 2.64 -5.39 0.42
CA VAL A 50 2.46 -5.07 1.84
C VAL A 50 2.82 -6.27 2.71
N GLN A 51 2.41 -7.47 2.31
CA GLN A 51 2.70 -8.69 3.05
C GLN A 51 4.20 -8.99 3.10
N GLU A 52 4.90 -8.75 2.00
CA GLU A 52 6.35 -8.95 1.96
C GLU A 52 7.07 -8.01 2.91
N VAL A 53 6.65 -6.75 2.92
CA VAL A 53 7.26 -5.75 3.80
C VAL A 53 6.95 -6.08 5.27
N ALA A 54 5.71 -6.46 5.57
CA ALA A 54 5.33 -6.82 6.93
C ALA A 54 6.12 -8.04 7.41
N ALA A 55 6.34 -9.04 6.55
CA ALA A 55 7.13 -10.22 6.90
C ALA A 55 8.58 -9.85 7.18
N ALA A 56 9.17 -8.96 6.39
CA ALA A 56 10.53 -8.49 6.61
C ALA A 56 10.66 -7.75 7.95
N LEU A 57 9.68 -6.90 8.25
CA LEU A 57 9.67 -6.17 9.53
C LEU A 57 9.51 -7.10 10.71
N ALA A 58 8.79 -8.20 10.55
CA ALA A 58 8.60 -9.19 11.59
C ALA A 58 9.81 -10.14 11.73
N GLY A 59 10.81 -10.01 10.88
CA GLY A 59 12.01 -10.84 10.95
C GLY A 59 11.84 -12.24 10.36
N LYS A 60 10.95 -12.39 9.40
CA LYS A 60 10.67 -13.70 8.78
C LYS A 60 11.13 -13.79 7.36
#